data_223be4b84f614490b1c7b83bc8e1e68c
#
_entry.id   223be4b84f614490b1c7b83bc8e1e68c
#
_cell.length_a   1.000
_cell.length_b   1.000
_cell.length_c   1.000
_cell.angle_alpha   90.00
_cell.angle_beta   90.00
_cell.angle_gamma   90.00
#
_symmetry.space_group_name_H-M   'P 1'
#
loop_
_entity.id
_entity.type
_entity.pdbx_description
1 polymer ?
#
loop_
_entity_poly.entity_id
_entity_poly.type
_entity_poly.pdbx_seq_one_letter_code
_entity_poly.pdbx_strand_id
1 'polypeptide(L)'
;LQGMAGFDKQDSTSIDEPVPDYSASLNTSIKGLRIGVPKEYFSAGLDPRIAELVQNSIKELEKLGAVIKEISLPNNQHAIPAYYVIAPAEASSNLSRFDGVRFGYRCENPKDLTDLYKRSRGEGFGSEVQRRIMVGAYALSAGYYDAYYLKAQKIRRLIKNDFMAAFEEVD
;
A
#
# COMPACT_ATOMS: atom_id res chain seq x y z
N LEU A 1 9.38 -11.60 14.62
CA LEU A 1 9.66 -11.26 13.22
C LEU A 1 10.82 -12.08 12.66
N GLN A 2 11.99 -12.08 13.29
CA GLN A 2 13.19 -12.79 12.79
C GLN A 2 12.95 -14.27 12.49
N GLY A 3 12.20 -14.98 13.35
CA GLY A 3 11.85 -16.39 13.11
C GLY A 3 10.83 -16.63 12.00
N MET A 4 10.21 -15.58 11.45
CA MET A 4 9.24 -15.64 10.35
C MET A 4 9.81 -15.09 9.04
N ALA A 5 10.91 -14.33 9.10
CA ALA A 5 11.55 -13.75 7.94
C ALA A 5 12.56 -14.75 7.33
N GLY A 6 12.75 -14.66 6.04
CA GLY A 6 13.74 -15.47 5.31
C GLY A 6 13.32 -15.73 3.89
N PHE A 7 14.24 -16.25 3.11
CA PHE A 7 14.01 -16.58 1.70
C PHE A 7 13.18 -17.86 1.57
N ASP A 8 12.13 -17.79 0.78
CA ASP A 8 11.33 -18.95 0.37
C ASP A 8 11.57 -19.26 -1.11
N LYS A 9 12.19 -20.40 -1.39
CA LYS A 9 12.45 -20.88 -2.76
C LYS A 9 11.19 -21.14 -3.59
N GLN A 10 10.03 -21.31 -2.95
CA GLN A 10 8.75 -21.57 -3.62
C GLN A 10 8.00 -20.27 -3.94
N ASP A 11 8.40 -19.13 -3.37
CA ASP A 11 7.83 -17.83 -3.66
C ASP A 11 8.79 -17.01 -4.53
N SER A 12 8.42 -16.83 -5.81
CA SER A 12 9.23 -16.06 -6.76
C SER A 12 9.35 -14.56 -6.42
N THR A 13 8.59 -14.06 -5.47
CA THR A 13 8.65 -12.67 -4.98
C THR A 13 9.50 -12.52 -3.73
N SER A 14 9.92 -13.62 -3.11
CA SER A 14 10.82 -13.62 -1.96
C SER A 14 12.22 -13.17 -2.35
N ILE A 15 12.81 -12.30 -1.53
CA ILE A 15 14.16 -11.76 -1.79
C ILE A 15 15.19 -12.65 -1.08
N ASP A 16 16.20 -13.09 -1.80
CA ASP A 16 17.31 -13.92 -1.25
C ASP A 16 18.38 -13.01 -0.63
N GLU A 17 18.07 -12.51 0.57
CA GLU A 17 18.97 -11.67 1.36
C GLU A 17 19.06 -12.17 2.80
N PRO A 18 20.20 -11.92 3.51
CA PRO A 18 20.33 -12.25 4.92
C PRO A 18 19.26 -11.54 5.78
N VAL A 19 18.65 -12.29 6.68
CA VAL A 19 17.68 -11.72 7.64
C VAL A 19 18.44 -10.91 8.70
N PRO A 20 18.17 -9.60 8.84
CA PRO A 20 18.78 -8.78 9.88
C PRO A 20 18.36 -9.24 11.28
N ASP A 21 19.23 -9.06 12.27
CA ASP A 21 18.81 -9.19 13.67
C ASP A 21 17.97 -7.97 14.07
N TYR A 22 16.64 -8.11 14.00
CA TYR A 22 15.69 -7.05 14.36
C TYR A 22 15.73 -6.66 15.84
N SER A 23 16.37 -7.46 16.71
CA SER A 23 16.51 -7.15 18.14
C SER A 23 17.76 -6.35 18.46
N ALA A 24 18.74 -6.32 17.56
CA ALA A 24 20.03 -5.67 17.79
C ALA A 24 19.94 -4.18 18.14
N SER A 25 18.92 -3.48 17.62
CA SER A 25 18.72 -2.03 17.83
C SER A 25 17.73 -1.66 18.93
N LEU A 26 17.08 -2.63 19.60
CA LEU A 26 16.01 -2.35 20.59
C LEU A 26 16.48 -1.49 21.79
N ASN A 27 17.76 -1.59 22.14
CA ASN A 27 18.34 -0.82 23.25
C ASN A 27 19.21 0.36 22.78
N THR A 28 19.17 0.68 21.49
CA THR A 28 19.91 1.82 20.94
C THR A 28 19.25 3.13 21.35
N SER A 29 20.04 4.11 21.81
CA SER A 29 19.51 5.44 22.13
C SER A 29 18.97 6.12 20.89
N ILE A 30 17.80 6.74 21.01
CA ILE A 30 17.19 7.59 19.96
C ILE A 30 17.52 9.08 20.16
N LYS A 31 18.46 9.40 21.05
CA LYS A 31 18.86 10.80 21.29
C LYS A 31 19.40 11.44 20.02
N GLY A 32 18.77 12.56 19.63
CA GLY A 32 19.12 13.31 18.44
C GLY A 32 18.45 12.81 17.15
N LEU A 33 17.69 11.70 17.19
CA LEU A 33 16.87 11.26 16.04
C LEU A 33 15.84 12.35 15.72
N ARG A 34 15.81 12.78 14.46
CA ARG A 34 14.90 13.85 13.99
C ARG A 34 13.60 13.19 13.48
N ILE A 35 12.51 13.38 14.20
CA ILE A 35 11.20 12.81 13.87
C ILE A 35 10.31 13.86 13.26
N GLY A 36 9.91 13.68 12.00
CA GLY A 36 8.98 14.56 11.30
C GLY A 36 7.52 14.23 11.63
N VAL A 37 6.77 15.27 12.03
CA VAL A 37 5.33 15.19 12.29
C VAL A 37 4.58 15.95 11.20
N PRO A 38 3.91 15.25 10.25
CA PRO A 38 3.18 15.92 9.18
C PRO A 38 1.96 16.66 9.74
N LYS A 39 1.87 17.96 9.52
CA LYS A 39 0.72 18.77 9.95
C LYS A 39 -0.60 18.30 9.34
N GLU A 40 -0.56 17.73 8.14
CA GLU A 40 -1.74 17.22 7.43
C GLU A 40 -2.40 16.02 8.13
N TYR A 41 -1.68 15.30 9.00
CA TYR A 41 -2.22 14.14 9.72
C TYR A 41 -3.08 14.53 10.92
N PHE A 42 -2.97 15.79 11.38
CA PHE A 42 -3.78 16.32 12.49
C PHE A 42 -4.90 17.23 11.98
N SER A 43 -5.56 16.82 10.90
CA SER A 43 -6.69 17.55 10.32
C SER A 43 -7.97 17.41 11.16
N ALA A 44 -8.97 18.25 10.86
CA ALA A 44 -10.27 18.26 11.57
C ALA A 44 -11.04 16.93 11.53
N GLY A 45 -10.70 16.00 10.64
CA GLY A 45 -11.31 14.67 10.55
C GLY A 45 -10.70 13.62 11.48
N LEU A 46 -9.62 13.92 12.20
CA LEU A 46 -9.00 13.01 13.14
C LEU A 46 -9.80 12.96 14.45
N ASP A 47 -10.11 11.73 14.94
CA ASP A 47 -10.75 11.55 16.26
C ASP A 47 -9.84 12.17 17.34
N PRO A 48 -10.36 13.07 18.20
CA PRO A 48 -9.55 13.74 19.21
C PRO A 48 -8.82 12.80 20.18
N ARG A 49 -9.40 11.64 20.49
CA ARG A 49 -8.79 10.62 21.36
C ARG A 49 -7.57 9.98 20.70
N ILE A 50 -7.63 9.75 19.37
CA ILE A 50 -6.49 9.25 18.60
C ILE A 50 -5.41 10.33 18.52
N ALA A 51 -5.80 11.58 18.26
CA ALA A 51 -4.86 12.70 18.25
C ALA A 51 -4.10 12.83 19.59
N GLU A 52 -4.80 12.74 20.71
CA GLU A 52 -4.22 12.80 22.05
C GLU A 52 -3.21 11.66 22.29
N LEU A 53 -3.58 10.41 21.94
CA LEU A 53 -2.69 9.26 22.12
C LEU A 53 -1.42 9.39 21.27
N VAL A 54 -1.53 9.84 20.03
CA VAL A 54 -0.37 10.07 19.15
C VAL A 54 0.49 11.21 19.71
N GLN A 55 -0.10 12.32 20.15
CA GLN A 55 0.66 13.43 20.76
C GLN A 55 1.38 13.01 22.04
N ASN A 56 0.75 12.15 22.87
CA ASN A 56 1.40 11.63 24.07
C ASN A 56 2.59 10.73 23.69
N SER A 57 2.45 9.88 22.65
CA SER A 57 3.57 9.08 22.15
C SER A 57 4.72 9.95 21.62
N ILE A 58 4.42 11.02 20.91
CA ILE A 58 5.43 12.00 20.44
C ILE A 58 6.18 12.61 21.65
N LYS A 59 5.47 13.02 22.70
CA LYS A 59 6.09 13.54 23.92
C LYS A 59 7.01 12.53 24.61
N GLU A 60 6.66 11.25 24.60
CA GLU A 60 7.54 10.20 25.15
C GLU A 60 8.83 10.05 24.33
N LEU A 61 8.73 10.09 23.01
CA LEU A 61 9.91 10.07 22.11
C LEU A 61 10.82 11.30 22.37
N GLU A 62 10.23 12.47 22.57
CA GLU A 62 10.96 13.69 22.92
C GLU A 62 11.68 13.57 24.28
N LYS A 63 11.02 12.99 25.30
CA LYS A 63 11.66 12.69 26.61
C LYS A 63 12.83 11.73 26.48
N LEU A 64 12.78 10.80 25.53
CA LEU A 64 13.87 9.87 25.22
C LEU A 64 15.00 10.52 24.42
N GLY A 65 14.86 11.81 24.07
CA GLY A 65 15.88 12.62 23.42
C GLY A 65 15.75 12.76 21.91
N ALA A 66 14.65 12.32 21.31
CA ALA A 66 14.38 12.63 19.91
C ALA A 66 14.08 14.11 19.71
N VAL A 67 14.36 14.63 18.51
CA VAL A 67 14.05 15.99 18.09
C VAL A 67 12.80 15.97 17.22
N ILE A 68 11.73 16.59 17.69
CA ILE A 68 10.46 16.65 16.97
C ILE A 68 10.46 17.84 16.03
N LYS A 69 10.12 17.62 14.77
CA LYS A 69 10.01 18.64 13.72
C LYS A 69 8.64 18.58 13.06
N GLU A 70 7.96 19.72 12.95
CA GLU A 70 6.78 19.81 12.07
C GLU A 70 7.25 19.79 10.61
N ILE A 71 6.63 18.93 9.79
CA ILE A 71 6.86 18.84 8.35
C ILE A 71 5.54 18.98 7.58
N SER A 72 5.62 19.14 6.27
CA SER A 72 4.45 19.22 5.40
C SER A 72 4.56 18.19 4.27
N LEU A 73 3.44 17.49 4.02
CA LEU A 73 3.25 16.55 2.92
C LEU A 73 2.06 17.01 2.06
N PRO A 74 2.18 18.10 1.28
CA PRO A 74 1.06 18.83 0.67
C PRO A 74 0.24 17.97 -0.31
N ASN A 75 0.86 16.95 -0.95
CA ASN A 75 0.16 16.07 -1.88
C ASN A 75 -0.53 14.87 -1.18
N ASN A 76 -0.39 14.72 0.15
CA ASN A 76 -0.96 13.59 0.88
C ASN A 76 -2.50 13.50 0.76
N GLN A 77 -3.20 14.62 0.61
CA GLN A 77 -4.66 14.65 0.36
C GLN A 77 -5.08 13.84 -0.88
N HIS A 78 -4.17 13.59 -1.81
CA HIS A 78 -4.42 12.81 -3.03
C HIS A 78 -4.07 11.32 -2.88
N ALA A 79 -3.56 10.88 -1.72
CA ALA A 79 -3.09 9.50 -1.53
C ALA A 79 -4.23 8.47 -1.69
N ILE A 80 -5.35 8.68 -1.01
CA ILE A 80 -6.51 7.78 -1.08
C ILE A 80 -7.14 7.76 -2.47
N PRO A 81 -7.43 8.91 -3.13
CA PRO A 81 -7.89 8.90 -4.52
C PRO A 81 -6.94 8.18 -5.48
N ALA A 82 -5.63 8.40 -5.39
CA ALA A 82 -4.65 7.72 -6.22
C ALA A 82 -4.64 6.21 -5.97
N TYR A 83 -4.72 5.77 -4.71
CA TYR A 83 -4.85 4.36 -4.35
C TYR A 83 -6.07 3.71 -5.00
N TYR A 84 -7.25 4.33 -4.93
CA TYR A 84 -8.48 3.78 -5.50
C TYR A 84 -8.48 3.69 -7.03
N VAL A 85 -7.55 4.35 -7.70
CA VAL A 85 -7.32 4.16 -9.15
C VAL A 85 -6.25 3.10 -9.41
N ILE A 86 -5.09 3.20 -8.76
CA ILE A 86 -3.93 2.34 -9.03
C ILE A 86 -4.19 0.90 -8.58
N ALA A 87 -4.66 0.70 -7.34
CA ALA A 87 -4.81 -0.65 -6.80
C ALA A 87 -5.84 -1.50 -7.56
N PRO A 88 -7.04 -1.00 -7.93
CA PRO A 88 -7.94 -1.75 -8.80
C PRO A 88 -7.37 -2.01 -10.19
N ALA A 89 -6.64 -1.06 -10.79
CA ALA A 89 -6.02 -1.24 -12.09
C ALA A 89 -4.99 -2.39 -12.06
N GLU A 90 -4.11 -2.40 -11.07
CA GLU A 90 -3.13 -3.48 -10.89
C GLU A 90 -3.81 -4.80 -10.52
N ALA A 91 -4.83 -4.78 -9.66
CA ALA A 91 -5.61 -5.97 -9.32
C ALA A 91 -6.28 -6.59 -10.56
N SER A 92 -6.88 -5.78 -11.44
CA SER A 92 -7.51 -6.29 -12.66
C SER A 92 -6.51 -7.00 -13.57
N SER A 93 -5.30 -6.45 -13.70
CA SER A 93 -4.22 -7.05 -14.47
C SER A 93 -3.68 -8.33 -13.81
N ASN A 94 -3.37 -8.28 -12.52
CA ASN A 94 -2.78 -9.41 -11.79
C ASN A 94 -3.75 -10.57 -11.64
N LEU A 95 -5.03 -10.30 -11.37
CA LEU A 95 -6.06 -11.34 -11.20
C LEU A 95 -6.60 -11.89 -12.53
N SER A 96 -6.19 -11.34 -13.66
CA SER A 96 -6.55 -11.88 -15.00
C SER A 96 -6.09 -13.33 -15.21
N ARG A 97 -5.00 -13.72 -14.54
CA ARG A 97 -4.42 -15.07 -14.64
C ARG A 97 -5.15 -16.14 -13.82
N PHE A 98 -6.05 -15.76 -12.92
CA PHE A 98 -6.86 -16.67 -12.12
C PHE A 98 -8.11 -17.07 -12.92
N ASP A 99 -7.94 -17.99 -13.84
CA ASP A 99 -8.90 -18.38 -14.87
C ASP A 99 -9.49 -19.78 -14.64
N GLY A 100 -9.07 -20.47 -13.57
CA GLY A 100 -9.46 -21.84 -13.26
C GLY A 100 -8.73 -22.91 -14.10
N VAL A 101 -7.77 -22.50 -14.95
CA VAL A 101 -6.89 -23.40 -15.71
C VAL A 101 -5.48 -23.36 -15.16
N ARG A 102 -4.88 -22.18 -15.09
CA ARG A 102 -3.52 -21.94 -14.58
C ARG A 102 -3.49 -21.82 -13.07
N PHE A 103 -4.41 -21.01 -12.54
CA PHE A 103 -4.47 -20.69 -11.11
C PHE A 103 -5.91 -20.51 -10.62
N GLY A 104 -6.07 -20.64 -9.31
CA GLY A 104 -7.28 -20.30 -8.58
C GLY A 104 -8.36 -21.39 -8.64
N TYR A 105 -9.55 -21.00 -8.21
CA TYR A 105 -10.72 -21.85 -8.21
C TYR A 105 -11.13 -22.25 -9.63
N ARG A 106 -11.51 -23.53 -9.79
CA ARG A 106 -12.06 -24.08 -11.03
C ARG A 106 -13.49 -24.56 -10.79
N CYS A 107 -14.43 -24.07 -11.59
CA CYS A 107 -15.83 -24.50 -11.48
C CYS A 107 -15.98 -25.98 -11.87
N GLU A 108 -16.97 -26.64 -11.28
CA GLU A 108 -17.30 -28.03 -11.58
C GLU A 108 -18.16 -28.16 -12.86
N ASN A 109 -17.89 -29.18 -13.64
CA ASN A 109 -18.67 -29.57 -14.83
C ASN A 109 -18.96 -28.39 -15.79
N PRO A 110 -17.93 -27.68 -16.31
CA PRO A 110 -18.14 -26.63 -17.30
C PRO A 110 -18.66 -27.21 -18.63
N LYS A 111 -19.57 -26.48 -19.26
CA LYS A 111 -20.17 -26.87 -20.55
C LYS A 111 -19.20 -26.72 -21.73
N ASP A 112 -18.40 -25.66 -21.67
CA ASP A 112 -17.40 -25.31 -22.66
C ASP A 112 -16.31 -24.41 -22.01
N LEU A 113 -15.32 -24.00 -22.80
CA LEU A 113 -14.21 -23.16 -22.34
C LEU A 113 -14.69 -21.77 -21.85
N THR A 114 -15.70 -21.19 -22.49
CA THR A 114 -16.25 -19.90 -22.11
C THR A 114 -16.98 -19.98 -20.76
N ASP A 115 -17.76 -21.04 -20.57
CA ASP A 115 -18.45 -21.34 -19.32
C ASP A 115 -17.44 -21.60 -18.20
N LEU A 116 -16.37 -22.36 -18.47
CA LEU A 116 -15.26 -22.56 -17.53
C LEU A 116 -14.70 -21.24 -17.01
N TYR A 117 -14.32 -20.32 -17.89
CA TYR A 117 -13.75 -19.03 -17.48
C TYR A 117 -14.75 -18.16 -16.74
N LYS A 118 -15.97 -18.02 -17.25
CA LYS A 118 -17.01 -17.19 -16.63
C LYS A 118 -17.36 -17.67 -15.24
N ARG A 119 -17.63 -18.98 -15.09
CA ARG A 119 -18.03 -19.55 -13.81
C ARG A 119 -16.88 -19.62 -12.82
N SER A 120 -15.70 -20.04 -13.24
CA SER A 120 -14.55 -20.08 -12.33
C SER A 120 -14.24 -18.69 -11.76
N ARG A 121 -14.29 -17.65 -12.56
CA ARG A 121 -14.08 -16.28 -12.08
C ARG A 121 -15.27 -15.73 -11.30
N GLY A 122 -16.50 -16.01 -11.74
CA GLY A 122 -17.71 -15.55 -11.07
C GLY A 122 -17.95 -16.20 -9.72
N GLU A 123 -17.68 -17.49 -9.60
CA GLU A 123 -17.82 -18.26 -8.36
C GLU A 123 -16.60 -18.06 -7.42
N GLY A 124 -15.40 -17.96 -7.98
CA GLY A 124 -14.15 -17.89 -7.22
C GLY A 124 -13.83 -16.51 -6.64
N PHE A 125 -14.28 -15.41 -7.26
CA PHE A 125 -14.07 -14.07 -6.75
C PHE A 125 -15.28 -13.56 -5.99
N GLY A 126 -15.08 -13.06 -4.78
CA GLY A 126 -16.11 -12.35 -4.03
C GLY A 126 -16.56 -11.06 -4.72
N SER A 127 -17.74 -10.57 -4.41
CA SER A 127 -18.38 -9.43 -5.08
C SER A 127 -17.54 -8.14 -5.07
N GLU A 128 -16.84 -7.87 -3.97
CA GLU A 128 -15.95 -6.70 -3.88
C GLU A 128 -14.73 -6.82 -4.80
N VAL A 129 -14.13 -8.00 -4.89
CA VAL A 129 -13.01 -8.26 -5.80
C VAL A 129 -13.46 -8.12 -7.25
N GLN A 130 -14.63 -8.64 -7.61
CA GLN A 130 -15.21 -8.49 -8.95
C GLN A 130 -15.42 -7.01 -9.29
N ARG A 131 -15.95 -6.21 -8.35
CA ARG A 131 -16.11 -4.76 -8.52
C ARG A 131 -14.77 -4.07 -8.78
N ARG A 132 -13.74 -4.37 -8.01
CA ARG A 132 -12.39 -3.80 -8.19
C ARG A 132 -11.77 -4.20 -9.51
N ILE A 133 -11.94 -5.44 -9.96
CA ILE A 133 -11.49 -5.89 -11.27
C ILE A 133 -12.16 -5.08 -12.39
N MET A 134 -13.48 -4.86 -12.29
CA MET A 134 -14.23 -4.08 -13.29
C MET A 134 -13.78 -2.60 -13.31
N VAL A 135 -13.68 -1.98 -12.14
CA VAL A 135 -13.18 -0.58 -12.03
C VAL A 135 -11.76 -0.46 -12.57
N GLY A 136 -10.89 -1.41 -12.27
CA GLY A 136 -9.53 -1.45 -12.76
C GLY A 136 -9.45 -1.61 -14.27
N ALA A 137 -10.22 -2.52 -14.83
CA ALA A 137 -10.31 -2.71 -16.29
C ALA A 137 -10.81 -1.43 -17.00
N TYR A 138 -11.77 -0.73 -16.41
CA TYR A 138 -12.25 0.55 -16.91
C TYR A 138 -11.14 1.62 -16.89
N ALA A 139 -10.44 1.76 -15.77
CA ALA A 139 -9.35 2.73 -15.63
C ALA A 139 -8.18 2.49 -16.61
N LEU A 140 -7.99 1.23 -17.04
CA LEU A 140 -6.96 0.84 -18.03
C LEU A 140 -7.46 0.86 -19.47
N SER A 141 -8.75 1.11 -19.72
CA SER A 141 -9.32 1.07 -21.06
C SER A 141 -8.93 2.30 -21.88
N ALA A 142 -9.06 2.15 -23.22
CA ALA A 142 -8.76 3.22 -24.17
C ALA A 142 -9.59 4.49 -23.89
N GLY A 143 -8.94 5.65 -23.88
CA GLY A 143 -9.55 6.94 -23.55
C GLY A 143 -9.58 7.29 -22.06
N TYR A 144 -9.43 6.31 -21.16
CA TYR A 144 -9.42 6.53 -19.71
C TYR A 144 -8.04 6.31 -19.06
N TYR A 145 -7.16 5.56 -19.72
CA TYR A 145 -5.83 5.27 -19.23
C TYR A 145 -5.05 6.54 -18.85
N ASP A 146 -4.99 7.53 -19.75
CA ASP A 146 -4.25 8.77 -19.48
C ASP A 146 -4.94 9.64 -18.43
N ALA A 147 -6.28 9.69 -18.48
CA ALA A 147 -7.08 10.53 -17.59
C ALA A 147 -7.08 10.03 -16.14
N TYR A 148 -7.02 8.72 -15.93
CA TYR A 148 -7.08 8.11 -14.61
C TYR A 148 -5.77 7.46 -14.18
N TYR A 149 -5.35 6.39 -14.84
CA TYR A 149 -4.20 5.59 -14.38
C TYR A 149 -2.89 6.38 -14.46
N LEU A 150 -2.57 6.97 -15.60
CA LEU A 150 -1.35 7.75 -15.76
C LEU A 150 -1.34 8.99 -14.85
N LYS A 151 -2.49 9.65 -14.70
CA LYS A 151 -2.62 10.77 -13.76
C LYS A 151 -2.36 10.35 -12.32
N ALA A 152 -2.93 9.21 -11.88
CA ALA A 152 -2.70 8.67 -10.54
C ALA A 152 -1.22 8.29 -10.32
N GLN A 153 -0.55 7.73 -11.33
CA GLN A 153 0.90 7.45 -11.29
C GLN A 153 1.73 8.75 -11.11
N LYS A 154 1.37 9.82 -11.81
CA LYS A 154 2.02 11.14 -11.64
C LYS A 154 1.81 11.69 -10.22
N ILE A 155 0.59 11.58 -9.68
CA ILE A 155 0.29 11.98 -8.30
C ILE A 155 1.10 11.16 -7.30
N ARG A 156 1.19 9.83 -7.48
CA ARG A 156 2.05 8.98 -6.64
C ARG A 156 3.50 9.46 -6.64
N ARG A 157 4.01 9.91 -7.78
CA ARG A 157 5.36 10.49 -7.86
C ARG A 157 5.49 11.79 -7.06
N LEU A 158 4.48 12.67 -7.11
CA LEU A 158 4.48 13.91 -6.31
C LEU A 158 4.46 13.60 -4.81
N ILE A 159 3.63 12.66 -4.38
CA ILE A 159 3.60 12.19 -2.99
C ILE A 159 4.99 11.66 -2.57
N LYS A 160 5.62 10.82 -3.41
CA LYS A 160 6.99 10.35 -3.13
C LYS A 160 7.96 11.51 -2.97
N ASN A 161 7.86 12.53 -3.82
CA ASN A 161 8.76 13.69 -3.76
C ASN A 161 8.59 14.48 -2.46
N ASP A 162 7.36 14.60 -1.93
CA ASP A 162 7.12 15.22 -0.61
C ASP A 162 7.89 14.49 0.49
N PHE A 163 7.82 13.14 0.52
CA PHE A 163 8.59 12.35 1.49
C PHE A 163 10.09 12.48 1.30
N MET A 164 10.58 12.47 0.05
CA MET A 164 12.01 12.63 -0.22
C MET A 164 12.52 13.99 0.27
N ALA A 165 11.74 15.05 0.04
CA ALA A 165 12.09 16.38 0.55
C ALA A 165 12.05 16.44 2.09
N ALA A 166 11.07 15.79 2.72
CA ALA A 166 10.98 15.72 4.17
C ALA A 166 12.19 14.99 4.78
N PHE A 167 12.66 13.90 4.16
CA PHE A 167 13.82 13.13 4.63
C PHE A 167 15.17 13.85 4.47
N GLU A 168 15.24 14.98 3.80
CA GLU A 168 16.43 15.86 3.89
C GLU A 168 16.49 16.57 5.25
N GLU A 169 15.35 16.73 5.92
CA GLU A 169 15.24 17.46 7.18
C GLU A 169 15.08 16.55 8.41
N VAL A 170 14.54 15.35 8.24
CA VAL A 170 14.25 14.38 9.30
C VAL A 170 14.73 12.97 8.92
N ASP A 171 14.82 12.07 9.91
CA ASP A 171 15.27 10.69 9.73
C ASP A 171 14.08 9.73 9.62
#